data_2fd1b799bab78b903f595e5a903781e1
#
_entry.id   2fd1b799bab78b903f595e5a903781e1
#
_cell.length_a   1.000
_cell.length_b   1.000
_cell.length_c   1.000
_cell.angle_alpha   90.00
_cell.angle_beta   90.00
_cell.angle_gamma   90.00
#
_symmetry.space_group_name_H-M   'P 1'
#
loop_
_entity.id
_entity.type
_entity.pdbx_description
1 polymer ?
#
loop_
_entity_poly.entity_id
_entity_poly.type
_entity_poly.pdbx_seq_one_letter_code
_entity_poly.pdbx_strand_id
1 'polypeptide(L)'
;MKKSKMILAILSVLMITTVLTGCETEAQRVSYNLSQQADNFNIVRQLTVINCIEGDVLFQMTGKMSITADTADNQLEIIVEDNGTYVKHFVGLSDNVTYVVEDLNLGANEVNKYKYTLNFNPKMWIPYDVETIN
;
A
#
# COMPACT_ATOMS: atom_id res chain seq x y z
N MET A 1 35.54 -40.43 24.83
CA MET A 1 34.58 -39.64 25.64
C MET A 1 34.48 -38.14 25.30
N LYS A 2 35.54 -37.43 24.97
CA LYS A 2 35.45 -35.96 24.60
C LYS A 2 34.71 -35.72 23.27
N LYS A 3 34.94 -36.57 22.23
CA LYS A 3 34.29 -36.42 20.89
C LYS A 3 32.77 -36.64 20.98
N SER A 4 32.29 -37.56 21.78
CA SER A 4 30.86 -37.85 21.96
C SER A 4 30.15 -36.67 22.64
N LYS A 5 30.76 -36.04 23.65
CA LYS A 5 30.18 -34.84 24.32
C LYS A 5 30.11 -33.62 23.41
N MET A 6 31.09 -33.49 22.49
CA MET A 6 31.13 -32.42 21.51
C MET A 6 30.04 -32.58 20.44
N ILE A 7 29.82 -33.83 19.99
CA ILE A 7 28.75 -34.16 19.05
C ILE A 7 27.36 -33.89 19.67
N LEU A 8 27.19 -34.25 20.93
CA LEU A 8 25.95 -34.02 21.68
C LEU A 8 25.66 -32.51 21.84
N ALA A 9 26.68 -31.71 22.12
CA ALA A 9 26.56 -30.23 22.23
C ALA A 9 26.23 -29.59 20.89
N ILE A 10 26.79 -30.06 19.76
CA ILE A 10 26.46 -29.56 18.43
C ILE A 10 25.03 -29.93 18.04
N LEU A 11 24.59 -31.14 18.37
CA LEU A 11 23.23 -31.60 18.10
C LEU A 11 22.19 -30.79 18.89
N SER A 12 22.49 -30.46 20.15
CA SER A 12 21.59 -29.63 20.97
C SER A 12 21.46 -28.17 20.47
N VAL A 13 22.56 -27.60 19.98
CA VAL A 13 22.53 -26.25 19.36
C VAL A 13 21.73 -26.27 18.05
N LEU A 14 21.87 -27.34 17.25
CA LEU A 14 21.12 -27.49 16.00
C LEU A 14 19.60 -27.63 16.26
N MET A 15 19.19 -28.31 17.32
CA MET A 15 17.77 -28.43 17.71
C MET A 15 17.17 -27.11 18.22
N ILE A 16 17.95 -26.24 18.86
CA ILE A 16 17.46 -24.96 19.38
C ILE A 16 17.23 -23.97 18.24
N THR A 17 18.00 -24.02 17.16
CA THR A 17 17.84 -23.11 16.01
C THR A 17 16.59 -23.40 15.18
N THR A 18 16.03 -24.60 15.22
CA THR A 18 14.81 -24.94 14.46
C THR A 18 13.51 -24.48 15.13
N VAL A 19 13.53 -24.10 16.40
CA VAL A 19 12.33 -23.67 17.14
C VAL A 19 12.08 -22.16 17.02
N LEU A 20 13.03 -21.40 16.45
CA LEU A 20 12.91 -19.95 16.28
C LEU A 20 12.30 -19.52 14.96
N THR A 21 11.79 -20.42 14.12
CA THR A 21 10.91 -20.06 13.01
C THR A 21 9.58 -19.65 13.61
N GLY A 22 9.47 -18.36 13.95
CA GLY A 22 8.23 -17.77 14.45
C GLY A 22 7.10 -18.14 13.49
N CYS A 23 6.03 -18.75 14.02
CA CYS A 23 4.82 -18.96 13.24
C CYS A 23 4.30 -17.61 12.78
N GLU A 24 4.41 -17.33 11.49
CA GLU A 24 3.75 -16.21 10.87
C GLU A 24 2.24 -16.34 11.16
N THR A 25 1.64 -15.29 11.71
CA THR A 25 0.20 -15.30 11.98
C THR A 25 -0.57 -15.27 10.66
N GLU A 26 -1.78 -15.82 10.65
CA GLU A 26 -2.64 -15.74 9.46
C GLU A 26 -2.85 -14.30 9.01
N ALA A 27 -3.00 -13.37 9.95
CA ALA A 27 -3.14 -11.94 9.65
C ALA A 27 -1.90 -11.37 8.93
N GLN A 28 -0.69 -11.73 9.34
CA GLN A 28 0.55 -11.30 8.67
C GLN A 28 0.63 -11.83 7.24
N ARG A 29 0.31 -13.11 7.04
CA ARG A 29 0.30 -13.73 5.71
C ARG A 29 -0.76 -13.10 4.81
N VAL A 30 -1.97 -12.86 5.31
CA VAL A 30 -3.04 -12.20 4.56
C VAL A 30 -2.65 -10.76 4.22
N SER A 31 -2.11 -10.00 5.15
CA SER A 31 -1.62 -8.64 4.92
C SER A 31 -0.54 -8.60 3.83
N TYR A 32 0.42 -9.51 3.88
CA TYR A 32 1.45 -9.61 2.85
C TYR A 32 0.84 -9.92 1.48
N ASN A 33 -0.07 -10.89 1.39
CA ASN A 33 -0.71 -11.25 0.14
C ASN A 33 -1.53 -10.11 -0.45
N LEU A 34 -2.27 -9.37 0.38
CA LEU A 34 -3.03 -8.20 -0.05
C LEU A 34 -2.12 -7.09 -0.57
N SER A 35 -0.99 -6.84 0.10
CA SER A 35 0.01 -5.89 -0.38
C SER A 35 0.57 -6.29 -1.74
N GLN A 36 0.93 -7.56 -1.92
CA GLN A 36 1.41 -8.07 -3.21
C GLN A 36 0.34 -7.95 -4.32
N GLN A 37 -0.93 -8.22 -3.99
CA GLN A 37 -2.02 -8.06 -4.97
C GLN A 37 -2.23 -6.60 -5.36
N ALA A 38 -2.07 -5.67 -4.44
CA ALA A 38 -2.15 -4.25 -4.72
C ALA A 38 -0.98 -3.76 -5.58
N ASP A 39 0.24 -4.19 -5.27
CA ASP A 39 1.45 -3.85 -6.05
C ASP A 39 1.42 -4.45 -7.47
N ASN A 40 0.69 -5.54 -7.66
CA ASN A 40 0.40 -6.12 -8.98
C ASN A 40 -0.85 -5.53 -9.66
N PHE A 41 -1.42 -4.46 -9.13
CA PHE A 41 -2.62 -3.79 -9.66
C PHE A 41 -3.86 -4.70 -9.79
N ASN A 42 -3.99 -5.69 -8.90
CA ASN A 42 -5.13 -6.61 -8.88
C ASN A 42 -6.26 -6.16 -7.95
N ILE A 43 -5.98 -5.22 -7.04
CA ILE A 43 -6.93 -4.70 -6.06
C ILE A 43 -7.28 -3.25 -6.37
N VAL A 44 -8.56 -2.93 -6.27
CA VAL A 44 -9.02 -1.53 -6.31
C VAL A 44 -8.90 -0.95 -4.92
N ARG A 45 -8.25 0.21 -4.83
CA ARG A 45 -8.06 0.97 -3.61
C ARG A 45 -8.73 2.32 -3.69
N GLN A 46 -9.14 2.81 -2.56
CA GLN A 46 -9.52 4.19 -2.37
C GLN A 46 -8.52 4.84 -1.42
N LEU A 47 -7.85 5.87 -1.91
CA LEU A 47 -7.02 6.76 -1.11
C LEU A 47 -7.79 8.03 -0.82
N THR A 48 -7.90 8.38 0.45
CA THR A 48 -8.49 9.65 0.90
C THR A 48 -7.46 10.43 1.69
N VAL A 49 -7.17 11.66 1.27
CA VAL A 49 -6.23 12.57 1.94
C VAL A 49 -7.01 13.66 2.66
N ILE A 50 -6.67 13.88 3.92
CA ILE A 50 -7.46 14.67 4.87
C ILE A 50 -6.59 15.75 5.50
N ASN A 51 -7.12 16.97 5.59
CA ASN A 51 -6.56 18.01 6.41
C ASN A 51 -7.03 17.83 7.87
N CYS A 52 -6.11 17.52 8.78
CA CYS A 52 -6.42 17.23 10.18
C CYS A 52 -6.85 18.46 10.98
N ILE A 53 -6.56 19.67 10.53
CA ILE A 53 -6.93 20.89 11.23
C ILE A 53 -8.42 21.21 11.04
N GLU A 54 -8.87 21.13 9.81
CA GLU A 54 -10.25 21.51 9.44
C GLU A 54 -11.18 20.29 9.30
N GLY A 55 -10.61 19.08 9.25
CA GLY A 55 -11.36 17.84 9.01
C GLY A 55 -11.85 17.69 7.57
N ASP A 56 -11.31 18.49 6.65
CA ASP A 56 -11.71 18.49 5.25
C ASP A 56 -10.95 17.44 4.45
N VAL A 57 -11.65 16.77 3.55
CA VAL A 57 -11.02 15.90 2.54
C VAL A 57 -10.37 16.80 1.49
N LEU A 58 -9.06 16.67 1.32
CA LEU A 58 -8.31 17.42 0.31
C LEU A 58 -8.53 16.82 -1.08
N PHE A 59 -8.34 15.53 -1.21
CA PHE A 59 -8.72 14.80 -2.42
C PHE A 59 -8.96 13.31 -2.12
N GLN A 60 -9.59 12.63 -3.06
CA GLN A 60 -9.84 11.20 -3.02
C GLN A 60 -9.51 10.60 -4.39
N MET A 61 -8.82 9.48 -4.38
CA MET A 61 -8.46 8.73 -5.57
C MET A 61 -8.97 7.31 -5.44
N THR A 62 -9.62 6.80 -6.48
CA THR A 62 -10.11 5.41 -6.52
C THR A 62 -9.64 4.75 -7.81
N GLY A 63 -9.02 3.59 -7.68
CA GLY A 63 -8.50 2.84 -8.82
C GLY A 63 -7.59 1.71 -8.40
N LYS A 64 -6.99 1.05 -9.38
CA LYS A 64 -5.92 0.08 -9.14
C LYS A 64 -4.62 0.82 -8.94
N MET A 65 -4.10 0.75 -7.73
CA MET A 65 -2.92 1.52 -7.37
C MET A 65 -2.01 0.78 -6.39
N SER A 66 -0.71 0.99 -6.55
CA SER A 66 0.32 0.71 -5.56
C SER A 66 0.63 1.99 -4.79
N ILE A 67 0.74 1.90 -3.47
CA ILE A 67 1.01 3.04 -2.59
C ILE A 67 2.18 2.70 -1.70
N THR A 68 3.21 3.53 -1.75
CA THR A 68 4.40 3.41 -0.91
C THR A 68 4.58 4.67 -0.07
N ALA A 69 4.80 4.52 1.22
CA ALA A 69 5.15 5.63 2.09
C ALA A 69 6.67 5.85 2.03
N ASP A 70 7.09 6.97 1.48
CA ASP A 70 8.49 7.42 1.53
C ASP A 70 8.68 8.29 2.76
N THR A 71 9.33 7.70 3.77
CA THR A 71 9.58 8.38 5.04
C THR A 71 10.78 9.34 4.97
N ALA A 72 11.63 9.22 3.96
CA ALA A 72 12.78 10.11 3.79
C ALA A 72 12.33 11.48 3.29
N ASP A 73 11.43 11.50 2.31
CA ASP A 73 10.90 12.73 1.72
C ASP A 73 9.54 13.13 2.30
N ASN A 74 9.03 12.36 3.27
CA ASN A 74 7.76 12.60 3.95
C ASN A 74 6.58 12.70 2.99
N GLN A 75 6.48 11.74 2.08
CA GLN A 75 5.47 11.70 1.03
C GLN A 75 4.91 10.30 0.78
N LEU A 76 3.73 10.25 0.17
CA LEU A 76 3.23 9.04 -0.47
C LEU A 76 3.59 9.06 -1.94
N GLU A 77 4.10 7.95 -2.42
CA GLU A 77 4.25 7.64 -3.83
C GLU A 77 3.10 6.74 -4.26
N ILE A 78 2.35 7.16 -5.25
CA ILE A 78 1.18 6.45 -5.74
C ILE A 78 1.39 6.17 -7.21
N ILE A 79 1.39 4.89 -7.60
CA ILE A 79 1.44 4.48 -9.00
C ILE A 79 0.06 3.95 -9.35
N VAL A 80 -0.53 4.46 -10.41
CA VAL A 80 -1.81 4.00 -10.95
C VAL A 80 -1.65 3.49 -12.36
N GLU A 81 -2.42 2.46 -12.72
CA GLU A 81 -2.54 1.99 -14.09
C GLU A 81 -3.70 2.73 -14.78
N ASP A 82 -3.40 3.40 -15.88
CA ASP A 82 -4.38 4.09 -16.73
C ASP A 82 -4.19 3.68 -18.19
N ASN A 83 -5.17 2.98 -18.75
CA ASN A 83 -5.19 2.54 -20.15
C ASN A 83 -3.89 1.84 -20.62
N GLY A 84 -3.30 0.99 -19.76
CA GLY A 84 -2.06 0.27 -20.06
C GLY A 84 -0.78 1.11 -19.93
N THR A 85 -0.89 2.34 -19.46
CA THR A 85 0.21 3.21 -19.03
C THR A 85 0.23 3.34 -17.51
N TYR A 86 1.37 3.77 -16.96
CA TYR A 86 1.50 4.01 -15.53
C TYR A 86 1.74 5.50 -15.28
N VAL A 87 1.00 6.04 -14.32
CA VAL A 87 1.14 7.42 -13.87
C VAL A 87 1.56 7.42 -12.41
N LYS A 88 2.53 8.24 -12.05
CA LYS A 88 3.01 8.38 -10.67
C LYS A 88 2.56 9.72 -10.09
N HIS A 89 1.91 9.65 -8.93
CA HIS A 89 1.50 10.80 -8.14
C HIS A 89 2.31 10.86 -6.85
N PHE A 90 2.52 12.06 -6.34
CA PHE A 90 3.17 12.31 -5.06
C PHE A 90 2.24 13.12 -4.17
N VAL A 91 2.10 12.69 -2.93
CA VAL A 91 1.35 13.42 -1.91
C VAL A 91 2.29 13.73 -0.76
N GLY A 92 2.61 15.00 -0.58
CA GLY A 92 3.39 15.45 0.57
C GLY A 92 2.61 15.25 1.86
N LEU A 93 3.25 14.68 2.85
CA LEU A 93 2.71 14.49 4.19
C LEU A 93 3.24 15.56 5.13
N SER A 94 2.43 15.95 6.10
CA SER A 94 2.82 16.89 7.16
C SER A 94 2.04 16.55 8.42
N ASP A 95 2.35 17.20 9.53
CA ASP A 95 1.62 17.04 10.80
C ASP A 95 0.12 17.36 10.68
N ASN A 96 -0.26 18.10 9.64
CA ASN A 96 -1.62 18.56 9.39
C ASN A 96 -2.33 17.76 8.27
N VAL A 97 -1.63 16.85 7.63
CA VAL A 97 -2.16 16.04 6.52
C VAL A 97 -2.03 14.57 6.86
N THR A 98 -3.14 13.86 6.84
CA THR A 98 -3.18 12.40 7.00
C THR A 98 -3.88 11.74 5.81
N TYR A 99 -3.84 10.44 5.75
CA TYR A 99 -4.49 9.67 4.70
C TYR A 99 -5.10 8.38 5.22
N VAL A 100 -6.11 7.91 4.50
CA VAL A 100 -6.73 6.59 4.68
C VAL A 100 -6.67 5.85 3.36
N VAL A 101 -6.27 4.58 3.41
CA VAL A 101 -6.29 3.67 2.27
C VAL A 101 -7.24 2.54 2.58
N GLU A 102 -8.18 2.29 1.71
CA GLU A 102 -9.15 1.22 1.82
C GLU A 102 -9.06 0.31 0.59
N ASP A 103 -8.95 -0.99 0.82
CA ASP A 103 -9.08 -1.98 -0.24
C ASP A 103 -10.58 -2.21 -0.50
N LEU A 104 -11.03 -1.90 -1.70
CA LEU A 104 -12.43 -2.04 -2.09
C LEU A 104 -12.66 -3.41 -2.74
N ASN A 105 -13.53 -4.21 -2.12
CA ASN A 105 -13.97 -5.47 -2.71
C ASN A 105 -15.14 -5.20 -3.69
N LEU A 106 -14.81 -4.53 -4.79
CA LEU A 106 -15.74 -4.33 -5.88
C LEU A 106 -15.82 -5.62 -6.70
N GLY A 107 -17.04 -6.14 -6.92
CA GLY A 107 -17.25 -7.32 -7.75
C GLY A 107 -16.55 -7.15 -9.11
N ALA A 108 -16.08 -8.25 -9.68
CA ALA A 108 -15.25 -8.27 -10.89
C ALA A 108 -15.83 -7.51 -12.10
N ASN A 109 -17.13 -7.20 -12.07
CA ASN A 109 -17.84 -6.48 -13.14
C ASN A 109 -17.94 -4.96 -12.94
N GLU A 110 -17.58 -4.43 -11.76
CA GLU A 110 -17.74 -3.01 -11.44
C GLU A 110 -16.46 -2.20 -11.62
N VAL A 111 -15.35 -2.86 -11.88
CA VAL A 111 -14.06 -2.20 -12.00
C VAL A 111 -13.63 -2.15 -13.45
N ASN A 112 -13.66 -0.96 -14.03
CA ASN A 112 -13.02 -0.74 -15.31
C ASN A 112 -11.50 -0.92 -15.12
N LYS A 113 -10.92 -1.94 -15.74
CA LYS A 113 -9.55 -2.42 -15.53
C LYS A 113 -8.47 -1.34 -15.75
N TYR A 114 -8.83 -0.25 -16.43
CA TYR A 114 -7.91 0.77 -16.95
C TYR A 114 -8.35 2.20 -16.62
N LYS A 115 -9.12 2.42 -15.54
CA LYS A 115 -9.59 3.75 -15.18
C LYS A 115 -9.43 4.01 -13.70
N TYR A 116 -8.91 5.17 -13.33
CA TYR A 116 -8.97 5.67 -11.97
C TYR A 116 -9.83 6.94 -11.91
N THR A 117 -10.35 7.25 -10.76
CA THR A 117 -11.14 8.46 -10.50
C THR A 117 -10.41 9.30 -9.47
N LEU A 118 -10.26 10.58 -9.76
CA LEU A 118 -9.64 11.54 -8.87
C LEU A 118 -10.66 12.64 -8.55
N ASN A 119 -11.01 12.79 -7.27
CA ASN A 119 -11.92 13.82 -6.78
C ASN A 119 -11.14 14.85 -5.96
N PHE A 120 -11.19 16.09 -6.37
CA PHE A 120 -10.61 17.21 -5.62
C PHE A 120 -11.67 17.93 -4.79
N ASN A 121 -11.26 18.40 -3.63
CA ASN A 121 -12.09 19.32 -2.86
C ASN A 121 -12.24 20.65 -3.62
N PRO A 122 -13.45 21.10 -3.92
CA PRO A 122 -13.67 22.34 -4.66
C PRO A 122 -13.17 23.60 -3.93
N LYS A 123 -12.86 23.51 -2.64
CA LYS A 123 -12.20 24.59 -1.89
C LYS A 123 -10.71 24.74 -2.24
N MET A 124 -10.10 23.69 -2.80
CA MET A 124 -8.74 23.78 -3.32
C MET A 124 -8.78 24.43 -4.70
N TRP A 125 -8.23 25.63 -4.79
CA TRP A 125 -8.07 26.28 -6.07
C TRP A 125 -6.85 25.72 -6.80
N ILE A 126 -7.08 24.78 -7.71
CA ILE A 126 -6.03 24.26 -8.60
C ILE A 126 -6.40 24.70 -10.02
N PRO A 127 -5.68 25.64 -10.60
CA PRO A 127 -5.94 26.10 -11.97
C PRO A 127 -5.33 25.11 -12.97
N TYR A 128 -6.01 24.03 -13.28
CA TYR A 128 -5.64 23.20 -14.42
C TYR A 128 -6.87 22.64 -15.11
N ASP A 129 -6.79 22.56 -16.42
CA ASP A 129 -7.78 21.90 -17.25
C ASP A 129 -7.52 20.39 -17.23
N VAL A 130 -8.52 19.60 -16.88
CA VAL A 130 -8.48 18.16 -17.05
C VAL A 130 -8.96 17.86 -18.46
N GLU A 131 -8.02 17.71 -19.40
CA GLU A 131 -8.35 17.17 -20.71
C GLU A 131 -8.63 15.67 -20.57
N THR A 132 -9.88 15.29 -20.76
CA THR A 132 -10.25 13.90 -21.01
C THR A 132 -9.78 13.55 -22.41
N ILE A 133 -8.68 12.82 -22.50
CA ILE A 133 -8.25 12.22 -23.78
C ILE A 133 -9.23 11.08 -24.07
N ASN A 134 -10.07 11.27 -25.09
CA ASN A 134 -10.96 10.25 -25.63
C ASN A 134 -10.18 9.22 -26.44
#